data_dc8e5e1987679a4b4ccba9c134e47822
#
_entry.id   dc8e5e1987679a4b4ccba9c134e47822
#
_cell.length_a   1.000
_cell.length_b   1.000
_cell.length_c   1.000
_cell.angle_alpha   90.00
_cell.angle_beta   90.00
_cell.angle_gamma   90.00
#
_symmetry.space_group_name_H-M   'P 1'
#
loop_
_entity.id
_entity.type
_entity.pdbx_description
1 polymer ?
#
loop_
_entity_poly.entity_id
_entity_poly.type
_entity_poly.pdbx_seq_one_letter_code
_entity_poly.pdbx_strand_id
1 'polypeptide(L)'
;MNFPALKNKIYFDTARSGLMYDELRNWRNSHENHFLKEGSQFRLNDEELLSETRLEINKFFNSPKSRTFLIQNFSIGLSKLLNSLKSNQSVMIIKDDYSSIIDQVRCSGLPYFFIENTFDLESQILNEIKKKLPDVLIFSIVQHIDGTLVDLDFIKKIKNEFPEILIIADGTQFCGTKFFDFKNSNIDILISSGYKWMLGGYGNGFISINPSCSSNHFKMDINSYKLSLIFEPGHLDTLSFGSLLFSLKTISNYGIKNIESDINRLSNYAKSSFEKKKLLNLKVVKREKHSNIFNIEGNDSFHKHLIKNKIICSKRGDGIRFSFNFYNTISEIDNLLSIL
;
A
#
# COMPACT_ATOMS: atom_id res chain seq x y z
N MET A 1 -20.51 -2.88 5.42
CA MET A 1 -19.81 -3.90 4.59
C MET A 1 -20.07 -5.28 5.20
N ASN A 2 -20.71 -6.17 4.45
CA ASN A 2 -20.89 -7.57 4.86
C ASN A 2 -19.81 -8.44 4.22
N PHE A 3 -19.03 -9.17 5.03
CA PHE A 3 -17.91 -10.01 4.59
C PHE A 3 -18.26 -11.50 4.73
N PRO A 4 -18.77 -12.18 3.71
CA PRO A 4 -19.15 -13.60 3.79
C PRO A 4 -17.99 -14.53 4.21
N ALA A 5 -16.76 -14.15 3.88
CA ALA A 5 -15.58 -14.93 4.23
C ALA A 5 -15.34 -15.05 5.73
N LEU A 6 -15.89 -14.14 6.56
CA LEU A 6 -15.72 -14.15 8.02
C LEU A 6 -16.69 -15.07 8.77
N LYS A 7 -17.71 -15.62 8.11
CA LYS A 7 -18.75 -16.46 8.78
C LYS A 7 -18.18 -17.69 9.48
N ASN A 8 -17.14 -18.30 8.94
CA ASN A 8 -16.64 -19.60 9.39
C ASN A 8 -15.13 -19.65 9.63
N LYS A 9 -14.44 -18.50 9.63
CA LYS A 9 -12.98 -18.39 9.79
C LYS A 9 -12.57 -17.05 10.33
N ILE A 10 -11.46 -17.04 11.04
CA ILE A 10 -10.75 -15.83 11.47
C ILE A 10 -9.79 -15.46 10.34
N TYR A 11 -9.86 -14.21 9.87
CA TYR A 11 -9.05 -13.75 8.74
C TYR A 11 -8.03 -12.69 9.17
N PHE A 12 -6.78 -13.08 9.30
CA PHE A 12 -5.65 -12.23 9.66
C PHE A 12 -4.65 -12.07 8.51
N ASP A 13 -5.13 -12.02 7.25
CA ASP A 13 -4.25 -11.99 6.07
C ASP A 13 -4.57 -10.85 5.07
N THR A 14 -5.12 -9.73 5.55
CA THR A 14 -5.38 -8.55 4.71
C THR A 14 -4.12 -8.03 4.04
N ALA A 15 -2.96 -8.13 4.71
CA ALA A 15 -1.66 -7.76 4.13
C ALA A 15 -1.30 -8.57 2.87
N ARG A 16 -1.94 -9.73 2.64
CA ARG A 16 -1.86 -10.50 1.39
C ARG A 16 -2.96 -10.10 0.43
N SER A 17 -4.21 -10.06 0.90
CA SER A 17 -5.39 -9.69 0.10
C SER A 17 -6.51 -9.18 1.00
N GLY A 18 -7.12 -8.06 0.64
CA GLY A 18 -8.38 -7.61 1.24
C GLY A 18 -9.53 -8.55 0.90
N LEU A 19 -10.54 -8.57 1.76
CA LEU A 19 -11.74 -9.38 1.53
C LEU A 19 -12.70 -8.68 0.56
N MET A 20 -13.33 -9.47 -0.30
CA MET A 20 -14.49 -9.04 -1.06
C MET A 20 -15.72 -8.99 -0.13
N TYR A 21 -16.53 -7.95 -0.22
CA TYR A 21 -17.77 -7.79 0.54
C TYR A 21 -18.98 -7.72 -0.40
N ASP A 22 -20.15 -8.05 0.13
CA ASP A 22 -21.36 -8.28 -0.67
C ASP A 22 -21.76 -7.06 -1.51
N GLU A 23 -21.65 -5.85 -0.95
CA GLU A 23 -22.05 -4.63 -1.65
C GLU A 23 -21.14 -4.37 -2.88
N LEU A 24 -19.82 -4.62 -2.76
CA LEU A 24 -18.91 -4.52 -3.89
C LEU A 24 -19.22 -5.58 -4.95
N ARG A 25 -19.48 -6.83 -4.54
CA ARG A 25 -19.88 -7.88 -5.47
C ARG A 25 -21.15 -7.51 -6.23
N ASN A 26 -22.14 -6.94 -5.56
CA ASN A 26 -23.40 -6.53 -6.18
C ASN A 26 -23.17 -5.39 -7.21
N TRP A 27 -22.33 -4.42 -6.86
CA TRP A 27 -21.93 -3.37 -7.81
C TRP A 27 -21.24 -3.96 -9.05
N ARG A 28 -20.28 -4.89 -8.86
CA ARG A 28 -19.59 -5.56 -9.97
C ARG A 28 -20.55 -6.31 -10.88
N ASN A 29 -21.47 -7.08 -10.31
CA ASN A 29 -22.50 -7.79 -11.08
C ASN A 29 -23.38 -6.82 -11.88
N SER A 30 -23.77 -5.68 -11.31
CA SER A 30 -24.52 -4.65 -12.01
C SER A 30 -23.74 -4.05 -13.18
N HIS A 31 -22.45 -3.77 -12.97
CA HIS A 31 -21.56 -3.23 -14.01
C HIS A 31 -21.38 -4.20 -15.18
N GLU A 32 -21.11 -5.49 -14.92
CA GLU A 32 -21.01 -6.51 -15.96
C GLU A 32 -22.33 -6.76 -16.69
N ASN A 33 -23.46 -6.74 -15.97
CA ASN A 33 -24.79 -6.84 -16.59
C ASN A 33 -25.12 -5.64 -17.50
N HIS A 34 -24.63 -4.44 -17.18
CA HIS A 34 -24.74 -3.27 -18.03
C HIS A 34 -23.92 -3.48 -19.32
N PHE A 35 -22.67 -3.90 -19.20
CA PHE A 35 -21.82 -4.24 -20.35
C PHE A 35 -22.45 -5.34 -21.23
N LEU A 36 -22.99 -6.39 -20.61
CA LEU A 36 -23.66 -7.48 -21.33
C LEU A 36 -24.81 -6.99 -22.20
N LYS A 37 -25.56 -5.98 -21.74
CA LYS A 37 -26.74 -5.45 -22.45
C LYS A 37 -26.40 -4.42 -23.52
N GLU A 38 -25.45 -3.55 -23.21
CA GLU A 38 -25.17 -2.36 -24.02
C GLU A 38 -24.06 -2.58 -25.07
N GLY A 39 -23.25 -3.65 -24.92
CA GLY A 39 -22.13 -3.91 -25.82
C GLY A 39 -21.20 -2.71 -25.96
N SER A 40 -20.95 -2.23 -27.19
CA SER A 40 -20.04 -1.10 -27.43
C SER A 40 -20.56 0.25 -26.90
N GLN A 41 -21.87 0.40 -26.71
CA GLN A 41 -22.45 1.63 -26.12
C GLN A 41 -22.03 1.84 -24.68
N PHE A 42 -21.79 0.75 -23.95
CA PHE A 42 -21.26 0.78 -22.60
C PHE A 42 -20.00 1.67 -22.47
N ARG A 43 -19.14 1.67 -23.49
CA ARG A 43 -17.87 2.43 -23.50
C ARG A 43 -18.04 3.94 -23.58
N LEU A 44 -19.22 4.45 -23.93
CA LEU A 44 -19.44 5.90 -24.04
C LEU A 44 -19.25 6.64 -22.70
N ASN A 45 -19.39 5.92 -21.57
CA ASN A 45 -19.28 6.47 -20.22
C ASN A 45 -17.98 6.05 -19.49
N ASP A 46 -17.06 5.33 -20.16
CA ASP A 46 -15.84 4.82 -19.55
C ASP A 46 -14.98 5.95 -18.94
N GLU A 47 -14.78 7.05 -19.67
CA GLU A 47 -13.94 8.14 -19.20
C GLU A 47 -14.56 8.89 -18.01
N GLU A 48 -15.87 8.97 -17.90
CA GLU A 48 -16.54 9.56 -16.75
C GLU A 48 -16.23 8.76 -15.47
N LEU A 49 -16.37 7.43 -15.50
CA LEU A 49 -16.06 6.54 -14.39
C LEU A 49 -14.56 6.60 -14.01
N LEU A 50 -13.68 6.58 -15.01
CA LEU A 50 -12.23 6.63 -14.78
C LEU A 50 -11.80 7.98 -14.21
N SER A 51 -12.37 9.08 -14.71
CA SER A 51 -12.14 10.43 -14.19
C SER A 51 -12.63 10.56 -12.75
N GLU A 52 -13.82 10.07 -12.46
CA GLU A 52 -14.36 10.05 -11.10
C GLU A 52 -13.46 9.22 -10.14
N THR A 53 -12.91 8.09 -10.62
CA THR A 53 -11.97 7.29 -9.83
C THR A 53 -10.72 8.08 -9.46
N ARG A 54 -10.12 8.82 -10.40
CA ARG A 54 -8.96 9.68 -10.12
C ARG A 54 -9.29 10.79 -9.12
N LEU A 55 -10.45 11.41 -9.26
CA LEU A 55 -10.91 12.45 -8.34
C LEU A 55 -11.17 11.92 -6.94
N GLU A 56 -11.79 10.73 -6.82
CA GLU A 56 -12.05 10.13 -5.50
C GLU A 56 -10.74 9.70 -4.82
N ILE A 57 -9.75 9.19 -5.55
CA ILE A 57 -8.41 8.93 -5.01
C ILE A 57 -7.81 10.23 -4.45
N ASN A 58 -7.85 11.30 -5.22
CA ASN A 58 -7.31 12.59 -4.78
C ASN A 58 -8.01 13.13 -3.53
N LYS A 59 -9.31 12.98 -3.45
CA LYS A 59 -10.13 13.37 -2.29
C LYS A 59 -9.81 12.49 -1.08
N PHE A 60 -9.74 11.18 -1.26
CA PHE A 60 -9.46 10.20 -0.19
C PHE A 60 -8.12 10.45 0.49
N PHE A 61 -7.09 10.83 -0.28
CA PHE A 61 -5.75 11.15 0.21
C PHE A 61 -5.51 12.65 0.45
N ASN A 62 -6.58 13.46 0.57
CA ASN A 62 -6.51 14.90 0.83
C ASN A 62 -5.54 15.65 -0.09
N SER A 63 -5.52 15.33 -1.36
CA SER A 63 -4.63 15.95 -2.35
C SER A 63 -5.36 16.30 -3.66
N PRO A 64 -6.33 17.23 -3.62
CA PRO A 64 -7.24 17.48 -4.74
C PRO A 64 -6.56 17.98 -6.02
N LYS A 65 -5.31 18.48 -5.91
CA LYS A 65 -4.52 18.96 -7.04
C LYS A 65 -3.45 17.97 -7.50
N SER A 66 -3.37 16.78 -6.90
CA SER A 66 -2.46 15.74 -7.36
C SER A 66 -2.83 15.26 -8.75
N ARG A 67 -1.80 14.95 -9.53
CA ARG A 67 -1.95 14.28 -10.80
C ARG A 67 -1.97 12.78 -10.60
N THR A 68 -3.13 12.17 -10.76
CA THR A 68 -3.33 10.75 -10.47
C THR A 68 -3.57 9.96 -11.76
N PHE A 69 -2.90 8.82 -11.87
CA PHE A 69 -3.01 7.84 -12.95
C PHE A 69 -3.45 6.50 -12.41
N LEU A 70 -4.27 5.81 -13.16
CA LEU A 70 -4.79 4.49 -12.85
C LEU A 70 -3.83 3.41 -13.38
N ILE A 71 -3.45 2.48 -12.53
CA ILE A 71 -2.54 1.38 -12.86
C ILE A 71 -3.11 0.05 -12.38
N GLN A 72 -2.75 -1.05 -13.05
CA GLN A 72 -3.26 -2.38 -12.67
C GLN A 72 -2.76 -2.86 -11.29
N ASN A 73 -1.54 -2.47 -10.91
CA ASN A 73 -0.94 -2.76 -9.60
C ASN A 73 0.32 -1.92 -9.38
N PHE A 74 0.85 -1.96 -8.15
CA PHE A 74 2.07 -1.26 -7.76
C PHE A 74 3.27 -1.57 -8.67
N SER A 75 3.51 -2.84 -8.97
CA SER A 75 4.71 -3.28 -9.71
C SER A 75 4.76 -2.69 -11.13
N ILE A 76 3.63 -2.72 -11.84
CA ILE A 76 3.50 -2.11 -13.18
C ILE A 76 3.67 -0.59 -13.08
N GLY A 77 3.06 0.04 -12.09
CA GLY A 77 3.19 1.48 -11.87
C GLY A 77 4.64 1.89 -11.61
N LEU A 78 5.33 1.20 -10.70
CA LEU A 78 6.74 1.48 -10.39
C LEU A 78 7.64 1.26 -11.61
N SER A 79 7.45 0.18 -12.37
CA SER A 79 8.21 -0.07 -13.60
C SER A 79 8.08 1.07 -14.60
N LYS A 80 6.86 1.52 -14.87
CA LYS A 80 6.59 2.65 -15.77
C LYS A 80 7.20 3.96 -15.26
N LEU A 81 7.11 4.19 -13.95
CA LEU A 81 7.69 5.36 -13.30
C LEU A 81 9.21 5.38 -13.46
N LEU A 82 9.90 4.28 -13.10
CA LEU A 82 11.36 4.20 -13.23
C LEU A 82 11.83 4.40 -14.66
N ASN A 83 11.12 3.87 -15.65
CA ASN A 83 11.42 4.07 -17.06
C ASN A 83 11.20 5.52 -17.54
N SER A 84 10.42 6.33 -16.83
CA SER A 84 10.21 7.75 -17.10
C SER A 84 11.29 8.66 -16.49
N LEU A 85 12.10 8.14 -15.55
CA LEU A 85 13.21 8.89 -14.95
C LEU A 85 14.39 9.01 -15.90
N LYS A 86 15.22 10.03 -15.72
CA LYS A 86 16.50 10.19 -16.43
C LYS A 86 17.43 9.03 -16.10
N SER A 87 18.21 8.58 -17.06
CA SER A 87 19.05 7.38 -16.97
C SER A 87 20.24 7.50 -16.01
N ASN A 88 20.60 8.72 -15.62
CA ASN A 88 21.69 8.98 -14.69
C ASN A 88 21.28 9.10 -13.22
N GLN A 89 20.01 8.90 -12.91
CA GLN A 89 19.49 9.01 -11.54
C GLN A 89 19.96 7.85 -10.67
N SER A 90 20.55 8.13 -9.51
CA SER A 90 20.92 7.15 -8.51
C SER A 90 19.75 6.86 -7.54
N VAL A 91 19.44 5.60 -7.32
CA VAL A 91 18.28 5.16 -6.54
C VAL A 91 18.72 4.54 -5.23
N MET A 92 18.17 5.02 -4.13
CA MET A 92 18.35 4.43 -2.80
C MET A 92 17.10 3.67 -2.40
N ILE A 93 17.26 2.40 -1.99
CA ILE A 93 16.16 1.50 -1.58
C ILE A 93 16.50 0.78 -0.27
N ILE A 94 15.48 0.37 0.48
CA ILE A 94 15.66 -0.40 1.72
C ILE A 94 15.95 -1.87 1.36
N LYS A 95 16.97 -2.45 2.00
CA LYS A 95 17.27 -3.88 1.88
C LYS A 95 16.12 -4.69 2.46
N ASP A 96 15.77 -5.78 1.78
CA ASP A 96 14.66 -6.66 2.15
C ASP A 96 13.28 -5.97 2.15
N ASP A 97 13.14 -4.85 1.45
CA ASP A 97 11.84 -4.26 1.14
C ASP A 97 11.05 -5.17 0.19
N TYR A 98 9.85 -4.77 -0.20
CA TYR A 98 9.02 -5.56 -1.09
C TYR A 98 9.79 -5.95 -2.37
N SER A 99 9.83 -7.25 -2.66
CA SER A 99 10.66 -7.80 -3.74
C SER A 99 10.45 -7.08 -5.08
N SER A 100 9.21 -6.64 -5.35
CA SER A 100 8.93 -5.90 -6.57
C SER A 100 9.62 -4.53 -6.63
N ILE A 101 9.89 -3.85 -5.51
CA ILE A 101 10.70 -2.63 -5.51
C ILE A 101 12.11 -2.98 -6.00
N ILE A 102 12.72 -3.99 -5.38
CA ILE A 102 14.08 -4.43 -5.69
C ILE A 102 14.18 -4.87 -7.16
N ASP A 103 13.24 -5.69 -7.60
CA ASP A 103 13.24 -6.25 -8.96
C ASP A 103 13.02 -5.18 -10.03
N GLN A 104 12.07 -4.24 -9.83
CA GLN A 104 11.83 -3.17 -10.78
C GLN A 104 13.00 -2.19 -10.86
N VAL A 105 13.65 -1.87 -9.73
CA VAL A 105 14.86 -1.04 -9.72
C VAL A 105 16.01 -1.74 -10.46
N ARG A 106 16.22 -3.03 -10.24
CA ARG A 106 17.23 -3.80 -10.99
C ARG A 106 16.94 -3.82 -12.50
N CYS A 107 15.69 -4.06 -12.87
CA CYS A 107 15.28 -4.10 -14.28
C CYS A 107 15.35 -2.73 -14.97
N SER A 108 15.29 -1.62 -14.25
CA SER A 108 15.33 -0.28 -14.81
C SER A 108 16.71 0.10 -15.36
N GLY A 109 17.79 -0.58 -14.93
CA GLY A 109 19.16 -0.24 -15.26
C GLY A 109 19.69 1.03 -14.58
N LEU A 110 18.92 1.65 -13.67
CA LEU A 110 19.38 2.80 -12.89
C LEU A 110 20.43 2.37 -11.85
N PRO A 111 21.48 3.18 -11.59
CA PRO A 111 22.40 2.94 -10.47
C PRO A 111 21.61 2.89 -9.15
N TYR A 112 21.88 1.89 -8.31
CA TYR A 112 21.18 1.80 -7.03
C TYR A 112 22.08 1.28 -5.91
N PHE A 113 21.65 1.55 -4.68
CA PHE A 113 22.29 1.02 -3.46
C PHE A 113 21.25 0.81 -2.36
N PHE A 114 21.63 -0.04 -1.38
CA PHE A 114 20.75 -0.42 -0.29
C PHE A 114 21.03 0.35 0.99
N ILE A 115 19.96 0.53 1.78
CA ILE A 115 19.98 0.91 3.20
C ILE A 115 19.69 -0.35 4.00
N GLU A 116 20.43 -0.60 5.07
CA GLU A 116 20.15 -1.72 5.98
C GLU A 116 18.82 -1.50 6.73
N ASN A 117 18.01 -2.55 6.77
CA ASN A 117 16.70 -2.54 7.41
C ASN A 117 16.82 -2.91 8.89
N THR A 118 17.19 -1.95 9.73
CA THR A 118 17.43 -2.12 11.16
C THR A 118 16.29 -1.53 12.02
N PHE A 119 16.36 -1.65 13.35
CA PHE A 119 15.37 -1.04 14.25
C PHE A 119 15.37 0.50 14.19
N ASP A 120 16.51 1.10 13.87
CA ASP A 120 16.72 2.55 13.71
C ASP A 120 16.77 2.96 12.23
N LEU A 121 15.85 2.42 11.43
CA LEU A 121 15.78 2.58 9.97
C LEU A 121 15.88 4.05 9.53
N GLU A 122 15.23 4.97 10.24
CA GLU A 122 15.24 6.40 9.95
C GLU A 122 16.66 6.98 10.06
N SER A 123 17.42 6.59 11.07
CA SER A 123 18.83 7.01 11.22
C SER A 123 19.70 6.45 10.09
N GLN A 124 19.47 5.19 9.68
CA GLN A 124 20.17 4.58 8.56
C GLN A 124 19.88 5.32 7.24
N ILE A 125 18.61 5.66 7.00
CA ILE A 125 18.22 6.46 5.82
C ILE A 125 19.00 7.79 5.81
N LEU A 126 18.98 8.55 6.91
CA LEU A 126 19.65 9.85 6.99
C LEU A 126 21.15 9.75 6.76
N ASN A 127 21.80 8.77 7.41
CA ASN A 127 23.24 8.57 7.31
C ASN A 127 23.66 8.22 5.88
N GLU A 128 22.91 7.33 5.20
CA GLU A 128 23.22 6.97 3.82
C GLU A 128 22.90 8.10 2.84
N ILE A 129 21.85 8.91 3.08
CA ILE A 129 21.58 10.12 2.29
C ILE A 129 22.75 11.09 2.38
N LYS A 130 23.24 11.42 3.60
CA LYS A 130 24.38 12.34 3.81
C LYS A 130 25.66 11.85 3.16
N LYS A 131 25.86 10.55 3.12
CA LYS A 131 27.05 9.92 2.56
C LYS A 131 27.05 9.82 1.04
N LYS A 132 25.89 9.53 0.43
CA LYS A 132 25.79 9.16 -0.99
C LYS A 132 25.02 10.15 -1.84
N LEU A 133 24.22 11.03 -1.24
CA LEU A 133 23.39 12.03 -1.90
C LEU A 133 22.62 11.46 -3.11
N PRO A 134 21.69 10.52 -2.88
CA PRO A 134 20.91 9.89 -3.96
C PRO A 134 20.00 10.90 -4.65
N ASP A 135 19.71 10.67 -5.92
CA ASP A 135 18.67 11.44 -6.63
C ASP A 135 17.26 11.01 -6.26
N VAL A 136 17.08 9.72 -5.93
CA VAL A 136 15.77 9.10 -5.68
C VAL A 136 15.82 8.22 -4.43
N LEU A 137 14.85 8.39 -3.53
CA LEU A 137 14.60 7.48 -2.42
C LEU A 137 13.29 6.73 -2.67
N ILE A 138 13.32 5.39 -2.70
CA ILE A 138 12.12 4.54 -2.81
C ILE A 138 12.00 3.66 -1.57
N PHE A 139 10.81 3.64 -0.96
CA PHE A 139 10.56 2.81 0.23
C PHE A 139 9.08 2.43 0.36
N SER A 140 8.81 1.29 0.99
CA SER A 140 7.48 0.97 1.50
C SER A 140 7.20 1.74 2.77
N ILE A 141 6.07 2.46 2.85
CA ILE A 141 5.64 3.17 4.08
C ILE A 141 5.49 2.16 5.24
N VAL A 142 4.98 0.97 4.92
CA VAL A 142 4.89 -0.15 5.86
C VAL A 142 5.57 -1.37 5.25
N GLN A 143 6.58 -1.91 5.94
CA GLN A 143 7.30 -3.09 5.50
C GLN A 143 6.39 -4.32 5.51
N HIS A 144 6.39 -5.07 4.41
CA HIS A 144 5.40 -6.12 4.16
C HIS A 144 5.59 -7.40 4.99
N ILE A 145 6.77 -7.63 5.55
CA ILE A 145 7.07 -8.82 6.37
C ILE A 145 6.66 -8.60 7.81
N ASP A 146 7.27 -7.62 8.47
CA ASP A 146 7.18 -7.41 9.92
C ASP A 146 6.31 -6.22 10.33
N GLY A 147 5.82 -5.44 9.36
CA GLY A 147 4.97 -4.28 9.61
C GLY A 147 5.70 -3.05 10.14
N THR A 148 7.01 -2.99 10.03
CA THR A 148 7.78 -1.77 10.35
C THR A 148 7.16 -0.58 9.62
N LEU A 149 6.72 0.42 10.36
CA LEU A 149 6.15 1.68 9.83
C LEU A 149 7.26 2.73 9.80
N VAL A 150 7.55 3.27 8.63
CA VAL A 150 8.48 4.40 8.48
C VAL A 150 7.83 5.65 9.05
N ASP A 151 8.59 6.42 9.83
CA ASP A 151 8.11 7.68 10.41
C ASP A 151 7.96 8.75 9.33
N LEU A 152 6.71 9.12 9.01
CA LEU A 152 6.41 10.13 7.99
C LEU A 152 6.82 11.55 8.39
N ASP A 153 6.91 11.84 9.70
CA ASP A 153 7.44 13.13 10.15
C ASP A 153 8.96 13.21 9.93
N PHE A 154 9.65 12.08 10.01
CA PHE A 154 11.05 11.99 9.61
C PHE A 154 11.21 12.21 8.09
N ILE A 155 10.34 11.64 7.25
CA ILE A 155 10.37 11.86 5.79
C ILE A 155 10.20 13.34 5.45
N LYS A 156 9.32 14.06 6.17
CA LYS A 156 9.19 15.53 6.03
C LYS A 156 10.51 16.26 6.34
N LYS A 157 11.22 15.84 7.41
CA LYS A 157 12.54 16.40 7.73
C LYS A 157 13.55 16.14 6.63
N ILE A 158 13.60 14.92 6.09
CA ILE A 158 14.46 14.57 4.96
C ILE A 158 14.19 15.48 3.76
N LYS A 159 12.94 15.63 3.35
CA LYS A 159 12.60 16.47 2.19
C LYS A 159 12.94 17.95 2.41
N ASN A 160 12.82 18.45 3.64
CA ASN A 160 13.22 19.83 3.97
C ASN A 160 14.74 20.02 3.96
N GLU A 161 15.52 19.03 4.44
CA GLU A 161 16.99 19.09 4.46
C GLU A 161 17.60 18.81 3.06
N PHE A 162 16.95 17.94 2.27
CA PHE A 162 17.39 17.52 0.93
C PHE A 162 16.25 17.68 -0.09
N PRO A 163 15.87 18.91 -0.45
CA PRO A 163 14.68 19.19 -1.28
C PRO A 163 14.78 18.58 -2.69
N GLU A 164 16.00 18.36 -3.20
CA GLU A 164 16.23 17.81 -4.53
C GLU A 164 16.01 16.29 -4.63
N ILE A 165 15.95 15.57 -3.51
CA ILE A 165 15.71 14.12 -3.56
C ILE A 165 14.24 13.86 -3.95
N LEU A 166 14.02 13.06 -4.99
CA LEU A 166 12.70 12.56 -5.36
C LEU A 166 12.28 11.45 -4.40
N ILE A 167 11.21 11.65 -3.65
CA ILE A 167 10.71 10.69 -2.66
C ILE A 167 9.52 9.92 -3.24
N ILE A 168 9.70 8.62 -3.45
CA ILE A 168 8.70 7.69 -3.98
C ILE A 168 8.31 6.70 -2.88
N ALA A 169 7.02 6.62 -2.56
CA ALA A 169 6.53 5.74 -1.50
C ALA A 169 5.58 4.66 -2.04
N ASP A 170 5.81 3.40 -1.64
CA ASP A 170 4.83 2.32 -1.75
C ASP A 170 3.82 2.43 -0.59
N GLY A 171 2.59 2.78 -0.92
CA GLY A 171 1.48 2.86 0.01
C GLY A 171 0.66 1.57 0.14
N THR A 172 1.03 0.48 -0.54
CA THR A 172 0.17 -0.71 -0.67
C THR A 172 -0.17 -1.40 0.66
N GLN A 173 0.68 -1.29 1.68
CA GLN A 173 0.38 -1.79 3.03
C GLN A 173 -0.13 -0.69 3.99
N PHE A 174 -0.29 0.53 3.50
CA PHE A 174 -0.64 1.70 4.29
C PHE A 174 -1.98 2.34 3.87
N CYS A 175 -2.19 2.52 2.56
CA CYS A 175 -3.38 3.17 1.99
C CYS A 175 -4.65 2.41 2.32
N GLY A 176 -5.59 3.06 3.04
CA GLY A 176 -6.83 2.46 3.51
C GLY A 176 -6.80 2.00 4.99
N THR A 177 -5.66 2.10 5.69
CA THR A 177 -5.57 1.76 7.12
C THR A 177 -5.84 2.95 8.04
N LYS A 178 -5.59 4.16 7.57
CA LYS A 178 -5.76 5.42 8.32
C LYS A 178 -5.93 6.61 7.40
N PHE A 179 -6.31 7.74 7.99
CA PHE A 179 -6.29 9.02 7.28
C PHE A 179 -4.85 9.39 6.87
N PHE A 180 -4.69 9.83 5.63
CA PHE A 180 -3.40 10.27 5.12
C PHE A 180 -3.51 11.56 4.32
N ASP A 181 -2.84 12.60 4.77
CA ASP A 181 -2.73 13.89 4.08
C ASP A 181 -1.52 13.86 3.12
N PHE A 182 -1.74 13.31 1.93
CA PHE A 182 -0.69 13.19 0.92
C PHE A 182 -0.16 14.55 0.46
N LYS A 183 -1.03 15.55 0.34
CA LYS A 183 -0.63 16.91 -0.06
C LYS A 183 0.50 17.46 0.83
N ASN A 184 0.40 17.25 2.16
CA ASN A 184 1.31 17.80 3.16
C ASN A 184 2.32 16.76 3.70
N SER A 185 2.46 15.63 3.01
CA SER A 185 3.35 14.53 3.45
C SER A 185 4.82 14.75 3.11
N ASN A 186 5.12 15.63 2.16
CA ASN A 186 6.43 15.82 1.54
C ASN A 186 6.93 14.56 0.76
N ILE A 187 6.04 13.62 0.48
CA ILE A 187 6.26 12.54 -0.48
C ILE A 187 5.90 13.07 -1.86
N ASP A 188 6.80 12.93 -2.83
CA ASP A 188 6.60 13.43 -4.19
C ASP A 188 5.67 12.52 -4.99
N ILE A 189 5.81 11.20 -4.83
CA ILE A 189 5.01 10.22 -5.57
C ILE A 189 4.53 9.10 -4.63
N LEU A 190 3.23 8.88 -4.60
CA LEU A 190 2.59 7.76 -3.91
C LEU A 190 2.10 6.74 -4.93
N ILE A 191 2.52 5.48 -4.78
CA ILE A 191 2.06 4.37 -5.60
C ILE A 191 1.39 3.33 -4.70
N SER A 192 0.23 2.82 -5.09
CA SER A 192 -0.45 1.80 -4.29
C SER A 192 -1.29 0.87 -5.16
N SER A 193 -1.33 -0.42 -4.81
CA SER A 193 -2.37 -1.34 -5.28
C SER A 193 -3.63 -1.22 -4.43
N GLY A 194 -4.81 -1.35 -5.05
CA GLY A 194 -6.10 -1.18 -4.35
C GLY A 194 -6.66 -2.43 -3.67
N TYR A 195 -6.08 -3.60 -3.91
CA TYR A 195 -6.69 -4.89 -3.52
C TYR A 195 -6.48 -5.31 -2.06
N LYS A 196 -5.69 -4.58 -1.26
CA LYS A 196 -5.43 -4.92 0.15
C LYS A 196 -6.37 -4.15 1.07
N TRP A 197 -5.89 -3.07 1.66
CA TRP A 197 -6.60 -2.31 2.70
C TRP A 197 -7.69 -1.41 2.15
N MET A 198 -7.57 -1.00 0.87
CA MET A 198 -8.64 -0.27 0.17
C MET A 198 -9.78 -1.18 -0.33
N LEU A 199 -9.66 -2.50 -0.20
CA LEU A 199 -10.70 -3.50 -0.51
C LEU A 199 -11.26 -3.43 -1.94
N GLY A 200 -10.51 -2.85 -2.88
CA GLY A 200 -10.97 -2.59 -4.27
C GLY A 200 -10.97 -3.83 -5.19
N GLY A 201 -10.58 -5.02 -4.69
CA GLY A 201 -10.36 -6.20 -5.53
C GLY A 201 -9.08 -6.09 -6.36
N TYR A 202 -8.82 -7.09 -7.19
CA TYR A 202 -7.61 -7.14 -8.01
C TYR A 202 -7.72 -6.29 -9.28
N GLY A 203 -6.56 -5.98 -9.89
CA GLY A 203 -6.47 -5.34 -11.19
C GLY A 203 -6.51 -3.80 -11.15
N ASN A 204 -6.40 -3.20 -9.96
CA ASN A 204 -6.44 -1.76 -9.79
C ASN A 204 -5.41 -1.25 -8.78
N GLY A 205 -5.06 0.01 -8.95
CA GLY A 205 -4.14 0.78 -8.15
C GLY A 205 -3.98 2.16 -8.75
N PHE A 206 -3.07 2.94 -8.20
CA PHE A 206 -2.83 4.31 -8.68
C PHE A 206 -1.38 4.75 -8.47
N ILE A 207 -0.98 5.73 -9.26
CA ILE A 207 0.17 6.62 -9.04
C ILE A 207 -0.38 8.02 -8.84
N SER A 208 -0.09 8.65 -7.71
CA SER A 208 -0.40 10.04 -7.46
C SER A 208 0.88 10.85 -7.34
N ILE A 209 0.99 11.90 -8.16
CA ILE A 209 2.11 12.85 -8.15
C ILE A 209 1.66 14.06 -7.36
N ASN A 210 2.43 14.41 -6.31
CA ASN A 210 2.16 15.57 -5.48
C ASN A 210 2.33 16.86 -6.31
N PRO A 211 1.48 17.87 -6.14
CA PRO A 211 1.61 19.15 -6.85
C PRO A 211 2.97 19.85 -6.66
N SER A 212 3.67 19.57 -5.56
CA SER A 212 5.01 20.11 -5.27
C SER A 212 6.16 19.35 -5.96
N CYS A 213 5.88 18.21 -6.61
CA CYS A 213 6.90 17.39 -7.26
C CYS A 213 7.54 18.13 -8.43
N SER A 214 8.89 18.13 -8.49
CA SER A 214 9.65 18.73 -9.58
C SER A 214 9.76 17.80 -10.80
N SER A 215 9.73 18.35 -12.00
CA SER A 215 10.02 17.63 -13.25
C SER A 215 11.51 17.27 -13.45
N ASN A 216 12.41 17.77 -12.59
CA ASN A 216 13.87 17.67 -12.80
C ASN A 216 14.39 16.25 -12.94
N HIS A 217 13.73 15.27 -12.31
CA HIS A 217 14.12 13.86 -12.35
C HIS A 217 13.63 13.12 -13.60
N PHE A 218 12.68 13.69 -14.33
CA PHE A 218 11.98 13.01 -15.42
C PHE A 218 12.59 13.32 -16.79
N LYS A 219 12.42 12.40 -17.73
CA LYS A 219 12.76 12.59 -19.16
C LYS A 219 11.84 13.59 -19.85
N MET A 220 10.72 13.95 -19.22
CA MET A 220 9.71 14.87 -19.73
C MET A 220 9.07 15.66 -18.59
N ASP A 221 8.37 16.75 -18.93
CA ASP A 221 7.56 17.48 -17.96
C ASP A 221 6.48 16.56 -17.38
N ILE A 222 6.39 16.51 -16.03
CA ILE A 222 5.37 15.72 -15.32
C ILE A 222 3.94 16.20 -15.63
N ASN A 223 3.76 17.43 -16.12
CA ASN A 223 2.47 17.96 -16.57
C ASN A 223 2.13 17.61 -18.02
N SER A 224 3.07 17.01 -18.76
CA SER A 224 2.84 16.62 -20.14
C SER A 224 1.77 15.53 -20.27
N TYR A 225 0.91 15.62 -21.28
CA TYR A 225 -0.04 14.55 -21.63
C TYR A 225 0.66 13.22 -21.97
N LYS A 226 1.94 13.28 -22.41
CA LYS A 226 2.73 12.09 -22.71
C LYS A 226 2.88 11.16 -21.50
N LEU A 227 2.84 11.71 -20.29
CA LEU A 227 2.90 10.90 -19.06
C LEU A 227 1.63 10.04 -18.90
N SER A 228 0.47 10.55 -19.30
CA SER A 228 -0.78 9.74 -19.34
C SER A 228 -0.64 8.58 -20.31
N LEU A 229 -0.03 8.78 -21.49
CA LEU A 229 0.19 7.72 -22.47
C LEU A 229 1.12 6.61 -21.94
N ILE A 230 2.04 6.95 -21.02
CA ILE A 230 2.93 5.97 -20.38
C ILE A 230 2.18 5.19 -19.31
N PHE A 231 1.46 5.88 -18.42
CA PHE A 231 0.82 5.23 -17.28
C PHE A 231 -0.50 4.54 -17.64
N GLU A 232 -1.28 5.10 -18.54
CA GLU A 232 -2.62 4.66 -18.92
C GLU A 232 -2.74 4.38 -20.44
N PRO A 233 -1.92 3.47 -21.00
CA PRO A 233 -1.98 3.16 -22.42
C PRO A 233 -3.24 2.34 -22.75
N GLY A 234 -3.91 2.71 -23.84
CA GLY A 234 -5.06 1.97 -24.37
C GLY A 234 -6.33 2.16 -23.54
N HIS A 235 -7.16 1.12 -23.54
CA HIS A 235 -8.42 1.12 -22.78
C HIS A 235 -8.20 0.52 -21.39
N LEU A 236 -8.71 1.19 -20.37
CA LEU A 236 -8.60 0.74 -19.00
C LEU A 236 -9.81 -0.13 -18.62
N ASP A 237 -9.59 -1.06 -17.69
CA ASP A 237 -10.63 -1.96 -17.16
C ASP A 237 -11.56 -1.21 -16.19
N THR A 238 -12.74 -0.83 -16.67
CA THR A 238 -13.72 -0.09 -15.87
C THR A 238 -14.28 -0.91 -14.70
N LEU A 239 -14.33 -2.25 -14.81
CA LEU A 239 -14.76 -3.10 -13.70
C LEU A 239 -13.78 -3.01 -12.52
N SER A 240 -12.48 -3.11 -12.80
CA SER A 240 -11.45 -3.06 -11.77
C SER A 240 -11.33 -1.67 -11.15
N PHE A 241 -11.25 -0.62 -11.97
CA PHE A 241 -11.12 0.76 -11.45
C PHE A 241 -12.41 1.27 -10.80
N GLY A 242 -13.57 0.94 -11.35
CA GLY A 242 -14.84 1.23 -10.71
C GLY A 242 -15.03 0.47 -9.39
N SER A 243 -14.46 -0.74 -9.26
CA SER A 243 -14.42 -1.44 -7.96
C SER A 243 -13.61 -0.67 -6.93
N LEU A 244 -12.49 -0.06 -7.32
CA LEU A 244 -11.71 0.80 -6.44
C LEU A 244 -12.50 2.06 -6.04
N LEU A 245 -13.13 2.74 -7.02
CA LEU A 245 -14.01 3.90 -6.79
C LEU A 245 -15.10 3.57 -5.78
N PHE A 246 -15.83 2.47 -6.02
CA PHE A 246 -16.91 2.03 -5.14
C PHE A 246 -16.41 1.77 -3.72
N SER A 247 -15.25 1.12 -3.61
CA SER A 247 -14.67 0.78 -2.32
C SER A 247 -14.16 2.00 -1.56
N LEU A 248 -13.49 2.95 -2.21
CA LEU A 248 -13.06 4.20 -1.58
C LEU A 248 -14.25 5.01 -1.07
N LYS A 249 -15.33 5.14 -1.85
CA LYS A 249 -16.58 5.78 -1.39
C LYS A 249 -17.18 5.05 -0.20
N THR A 250 -17.19 3.71 -0.22
CA THR A 250 -17.70 2.90 0.89
C THR A 250 -16.88 3.08 2.17
N ILE A 251 -15.55 3.10 2.07
CA ILE A 251 -14.63 3.36 3.18
C ILE A 251 -14.82 4.80 3.71
N SER A 252 -14.95 5.79 2.82
CA SER A 252 -15.20 7.18 3.20
C SER A 252 -16.51 7.34 3.97
N ASN A 253 -17.58 6.65 3.54
CA ASN A 253 -18.88 6.65 4.20
C ASN A 253 -18.85 5.94 5.58
N TYR A 254 -18.08 4.86 5.70
CA TYR A 254 -17.84 4.22 7.00
C TYR A 254 -17.03 5.12 7.95
N GLY A 255 -16.16 5.94 7.38
CA GLY A 255 -15.26 6.86 8.05
C GLY A 255 -13.87 6.30 8.24
N ILE A 256 -12.90 6.82 7.50
CA ILE A 256 -11.49 6.37 7.58
C ILE A 256 -10.91 6.51 9.00
N LYS A 257 -11.35 7.51 9.79
CA LYS A 257 -10.94 7.68 11.19
C LYS A 257 -11.49 6.59 12.10
N ASN A 258 -12.67 6.06 11.82
CA ASN A 258 -13.23 4.91 12.56
C ASN A 258 -12.38 3.66 12.26
N ILE A 259 -12.04 3.42 11.00
CA ILE A 259 -11.14 2.32 10.58
C ILE A 259 -9.78 2.45 11.28
N GLU A 260 -9.20 3.64 11.28
CA GLU A 260 -7.94 3.92 11.98
C GLU A 260 -8.02 3.63 13.47
N SER A 261 -9.09 4.06 14.12
CA SER A 261 -9.31 3.80 15.56
C SER A 261 -9.40 2.30 15.87
N ASP A 262 -10.19 1.55 15.09
CA ASP A 262 -10.35 0.10 15.27
C ASP A 262 -9.02 -0.64 15.01
N ILE A 263 -8.32 -0.31 13.92
CA ILE A 263 -7.03 -0.89 13.59
C ILE A 263 -6.00 -0.60 14.69
N ASN A 264 -5.92 0.64 15.18
CA ASN A 264 -5.01 1.00 16.27
C ASN A 264 -5.30 0.24 17.55
N ARG A 265 -6.57 0.12 17.94
CA ARG A 265 -7.01 -0.66 19.12
C ARG A 265 -6.57 -2.11 19.01
N LEU A 266 -6.81 -2.76 17.86
CA LEU A 266 -6.43 -4.14 17.61
C LEU A 266 -4.91 -4.34 17.57
N SER A 267 -4.20 -3.44 16.91
CA SER A 267 -2.74 -3.49 16.77
C SER A 267 -2.03 -3.31 18.10
N ASN A 268 -2.47 -2.35 18.92
CA ASN A 268 -1.91 -2.13 20.26
C ASN A 268 -2.13 -3.33 21.17
N TYR A 269 -3.34 -3.93 21.14
CA TYR A 269 -3.64 -5.13 21.90
C TYR A 269 -2.77 -6.32 21.44
N ALA A 270 -2.67 -6.55 20.14
CA ALA A 270 -1.85 -7.62 19.57
C ALA A 270 -0.37 -7.42 19.89
N LYS A 271 0.19 -6.21 19.70
CA LYS A 271 1.59 -5.89 20.03
C LYS A 271 1.91 -6.22 21.47
N SER A 272 1.14 -5.67 22.42
CA SER A 272 1.33 -5.88 23.85
C SER A 272 1.24 -7.38 24.22
N SER A 273 0.30 -8.12 23.62
CA SER A 273 0.11 -9.55 23.89
C SER A 273 1.26 -10.40 23.34
N PHE A 274 1.72 -10.12 22.12
CA PHE A 274 2.86 -10.79 21.52
C PHE A 274 4.17 -10.46 22.23
N GLU A 275 4.37 -9.23 22.70
CA GLU A 275 5.53 -8.84 23.51
C GLU A 275 5.59 -9.61 24.84
N LYS A 276 4.47 -9.70 25.57
CA LYS A 276 4.36 -10.48 26.82
C LYS A 276 4.73 -11.95 26.62
N LYS A 277 4.37 -12.52 25.47
CA LYS A 277 4.73 -13.90 25.09
C LYS A 277 6.13 -14.02 24.44
N LYS A 278 6.87 -12.90 24.25
CA LYS A 278 8.21 -12.84 23.61
C LYS A 278 8.21 -13.38 22.18
N LEU A 279 7.13 -13.14 21.42
CA LEU A 279 6.94 -13.64 20.05
C LEU A 279 7.44 -12.67 18.98
N LEU A 280 7.70 -11.40 19.33
CA LEU A 280 8.13 -10.37 18.37
C LEU A 280 9.65 -10.27 18.29
N ASN A 281 10.15 -10.01 17.09
CA ASN A 281 11.55 -9.65 16.89
C ASN A 281 11.89 -8.36 17.65
N LEU A 282 13.09 -8.28 18.20
CA LEU A 282 13.60 -7.10 18.93
C LEU A 282 13.53 -5.81 18.11
N LYS A 283 13.67 -5.89 16.78
CA LYS A 283 13.48 -4.77 15.87
C LYS A 283 12.09 -4.15 16.01
N VAL A 284 11.04 -4.97 16.07
CA VAL A 284 9.65 -4.53 16.22
C VAL A 284 9.37 -4.03 17.65
N VAL A 285 9.87 -4.74 18.66
CA VAL A 285 9.70 -4.37 20.08
C VAL A 285 10.27 -2.98 20.37
N LYS A 286 11.43 -2.65 19.84
CA LYS A 286 12.11 -1.37 20.07
C LYS A 286 11.46 -0.16 19.37
N ARG A 287 10.54 -0.39 18.42
CA ARG A 287 9.87 0.70 17.70
C ARG A 287 8.63 1.17 18.44
N GLU A 288 8.55 2.49 18.68
CA GLU A 288 7.37 3.12 19.27
C GLU A 288 6.18 3.06 18.30
N LYS A 289 6.38 3.49 17.04
CA LYS A 289 5.38 3.47 15.98
C LYS A 289 5.47 2.17 15.19
N HIS A 290 4.35 1.47 15.05
CA HIS A 290 4.24 0.22 14.30
C HIS A 290 2.90 0.17 13.54
N SER A 291 2.82 -0.66 12.50
CA SER A 291 1.60 -0.89 11.76
C SER A 291 0.75 -2.00 12.40
N ASN A 292 -0.27 -2.42 11.70
CA ASN A 292 -1.18 -3.51 12.05
C ASN A 292 -0.76 -4.88 11.44
N ILE A 293 0.50 -5.00 11.04
CA ILE A 293 1.11 -6.23 10.50
C ILE A 293 2.17 -6.70 11.48
N PHE A 294 2.12 -7.97 11.86
CA PHE A 294 3.07 -8.60 12.77
C PHE A 294 3.58 -9.90 12.18
N ASN A 295 4.85 -10.18 12.36
CA ASN A 295 5.46 -11.45 12.02
C ASN A 295 6.01 -12.08 13.29
N ILE A 296 5.56 -13.28 13.60
CA ILE A 296 6.03 -14.05 14.75
C ILE A 296 6.80 -15.27 14.26
N GLU A 297 7.73 -15.76 15.06
CA GLU A 297 8.45 -16.99 14.77
C GLU A 297 7.49 -18.16 14.58
N GLY A 298 7.69 -18.96 13.53
CA GLY A 298 6.83 -20.11 13.26
C GLY A 298 7.22 -20.87 12.00
N ASN A 299 7.04 -22.19 12.03
CA ASN A 299 7.36 -23.11 10.97
C ASN A 299 6.13 -23.57 10.15
N ASP A 300 6.34 -24.43 9.16
CA ASP A 300 5.27 -24.97 8.31
C ASP A 300 4.24 -25.82 9.08
N SER A 301 4.68 -26.56 10.10
CA SER A 301 3.76 -27.38 10.93
C SER A 301 2.81 -26.48 11.72
N PHE A 302 3.35 -25.42 12.32
CA PHE A 302 2.55 -24.47 13.07
C PHE A 302 1.61 -23.68 12.15
N HIS A 303 2.05 -23.23 10.97
CA HIS A 303 1.18 -22.61 9.97
C HIS A 303 0.02 -23.54 9.58
N LYS A 304 0.29 -24.84 9.28
CA LYS A 304 -0.74 -25.81 8.97
C LYS A 304 -1.72 -26.01 10.14
N HIS A 305 -1.23 -25.97 11.39
CA HIS A 305 -2.08 -26.04 12.58
C HIS A 305 -3.05 -24.86 12.66
N LEU A 306 -2.60 -23.62 12.43
CA LEU A 306 -3.45 -22.43 12.39
C LEU A 306 -4.52 -22.55 11.30
N ILE A 307 -4.15 -22.95 10.09
CA ILE A 307 -5.11 -23.14 8.98
C ILE A 307 -6.16 -24.22 9.34
N LYS A 308 -5.75 -25.32 9.97
CA LYS A 308 -6.69 -26.37 10.46
C LYS A 308 -7.69 -25.81 11.47
N ASN A 309 -7.26 -24.86 12.31
CA ASN A 309 -8.12 -24.13 13.25
C ASN A 309 -8.87 -22.95 12.61
N LYS A 310 -8.91 -22.88 11.26
CA LYS A 310 -9.62 -21.85 10.49
C LYS A 310 -9.08 -20.42 10.72
N ILE A 311 -7.85 -20.29 11.17
CA ILE A 311 -7.14 -19.00 11.26
C ILE A 311 -6.33 -18.82 10.00
N ILE A 312 -6.75 -17.87 9.17
CA ILE A 312 -6.12 -17.57 7.89
C ILE A 312 -5.02 -16.54 8.07
N CYS A 313 -3.79 -16.92 7.77
CA CYS A 313 -2.59 -16.11 7.88
C CYS A 313 -1.58 -16.54 6.80
N SER A 314 -0.48 -15.82 6.65
CA SER A 314 0.55 -16.11 5.64
C SER A 314 1.89 -16.43 6.27
N LYS A 315 2.58 -17.45 5.75
CA LYS A 315 4.01 -17.61 5.99
C LYS A 315 4.78 -16.55 5.17
N ARG A 316 5.62 -15.75 5.83
CA ARG A 316 6.44 -14.71 5.21
C ARG A 316 7.78 -14.59 5.94
N GLY A 317 8.87 -14.46 5.17
CA GLY A 317 10.22 -14.53 5.76
C GLY A 317 10.35 -15.85 6.55
N ASP A 318 10.96 -15.77 7.73
CA ASP A 318 11.19 -16.92 8.62
C ASP A 318 10.04 -17.14 9.63
N GLY A 319 8.89 -16.50 9.42
CA GLY A 319 7.80 -16.54 10.38
C GLY A 319 6.40 -16.59 9.76
N ILE A 320 5.41 -16.45 10.64
CA ILE A 320 4.00 -16.37 10.29
C ILE A 320 3.54 -14.94 10.49
N ARG A 321 3.01 -14.37 9.42
CA ARG A 321 2.51 -13.00 9.38
C ARG A 321 1.03 -12.96 9.64
N PHE A 322 0.64 -12.14 10.61
CA PHE A 322 -0.73 -11.74 10.90
C PHE A 322 -0.93 -10.27 10.56
N SER A 323 -2.12 -9.94 10.10
CA SER A 323 -2.49 -8.56 9.80
C SER A 323 -3.94 -8.30 10.21
N PHE A 324 -4.13 -7.29 11.04
CA PHE A 324 -5.42 -6.98 11.66
C PHE A 324 -6.10 -5.82 10.93
N ASN A 325 -7.38 -6.00 10.60
CA ASN A 325 -8.18 -4.98 9.94
C ASN A 325 -9.40 -4.65 10.81
N PHE A 326 -10.09 -3.54 10.52
CA PHE A 326 -11.22 -3.03 11.28
C PHE A 326 -12.35 -4.05 11.50
N TYR A 327 -12.47 -5.06 10.64
CA TYR A 327 -13.46 -6.13 10.77
C TYR A 327 -13.04 -7.28 11.71
N ASN A 328 -11.82 -7.24 12.24
CA ASN A 328 -11.37 -8.20 13.25
C ASN A 328 -11.79 -7.78 14.67
N THR A 329 -11.71 -8.72 15.61
CA THR A 329 -12.10 -8.51 17.00
C THR A 329 -10.98 -8.88 17.98
N ILE A 330 -11.04 -8.34 19.19
CA ILE A 330 -10.14 -8.74 20.31
C ILE A 330 -10.29 -10.23 20.61
N SER A 331 -11.52 -10.75 20.63
CA SER A 331 -11.78 -12.17 20.87
C SER A 331 -11.13 -13.09 19.83
N GLU A 332 -11.03 -12.67 18.57
CA GLU A 332 -10.29 -13.42 17.55
C GLU A 332 -8.78 -13.43 17.85
N ILE A 333 -8.22 -12.33 18.36
CA ILE A 333 -6.82 -12.27 18.80
C ILE A 333 -6.61 -13.16 20.03
N ASP A 334 -7.53 -13.17 20.99
CA ASP A 334 -7.48 -14.06 22.17
C ASP A 334 -7.51 -15.53 21.75
N ASN A 335 -8.35 -15.87 20.76
CA ASN A 335 -8.38 -17.22 20.20
C ASN A 335 -7.00 -17.59 19.58
N LEU A 336 -6.39 -16.70 18.81
CA LEU A 336 -5.03 -16.91 18.31
C LEU A 336 -4.04 -17.12 19.47
N LEU A 337 -4.09 -16.26 20.50
CA LEU A 337 -3.17 -16.31 21.64
C LEU A 337 -3.30 -17.59 22.47
N SER A 338 -4.48 -18.22 22.47
CA SER A 338 -4.71 -19.51 23.16
C SER A 338 -4.08 -20.70 22.43
N ILE A 339 -3.75 -20.54 21.14
CA ILE A 339 -3.09 -21.56 20.29
C ILE A 339 -1.57 -21.35 20.26
N LEU A 340 -1.10 -20.12 20.52
CA LEU A 340 0.30 -19.76 20.66
C LEU A 340 0.86 -20.12 22.05
#